data_d89b2be92d57eef85428e1743274bc1d
#
_entry.id   d89b2be92d57eef85428e1743274bc1d
#
_cell.length_a   1.000
_cell.length_b   1.000
_cell.length_c   1.000
_cell.angle_alpha   90.00
_cell.angle_beta   90.00
_cell.angle_gamma   90.00
#
_symmetry.space_group_name_H-M   'P 1'
#
loop_
_entity.id
_entity.type
_entity.pdbx_description
1 polymer ?
#
loop_
_entity_poly.entity_id
_entity_poly.type
_entity_poly.pdbx_seq_one_letter_code
_entity_poly.pdbx_strand_id
1 'polypeptide(L)'
;YDPSLFESIIHKIAKAAEVKVLEISKYKFEPQGFTILALLAESHISFHTFPEKGIISFDFFTCGKVSPSIALDIVKKEFKHKRIVKKEFNRDSRSLYHDIYSSPGLQKSYVVNEVLEDFKSKVGQHIEILELEQFGKSLFIDGEIQVATNDEILYSSTFVNSALKLNKDMGTAAIIGGGDGGVARECMAKGFDFIDWYEIDHEVVDVCNKHLGSIGGKSTEKNSIKCIWGDAFESIKSVEDDKYDKIFVDLNDDQLCIDLAAKNMDSLIRILKPNGVITAQVGSQDKKP
;
A
#
# COMPACT_ATOMS: atom_id res chain seq x y z
N TYR A 1 -36.47 -9.10 23.62
CA TYR A 1 -36.47 -8.32 22.36
C TYR A 1 -37.82 -8.49 21.67
N ASP A 2 -38.49 -7.37 21.40
CA ASP A 2 -39.79 -7.34 20.70
C ASP A 2 -39.58 -7.12 19.19
N PRO A 3 -40.00 -8.04 18.31
CA PRO A 3 -39.90 -7.86 16.87
C PRO A 3 -40.56 -6.58 16.31
N SER A 4 -41.63 -6.11 16.98
CA SER A 4 -42.35 -4.89 16.57
C SER A 4 -41.50 -3.63 16.75
N LEU A 5 -40.64 -3.60 17.80
CA LEU A 5 -39.68 -2.51 17.97
C LEU A 5 -38.69 -2.44 16.82
N PHE A 6 -38.14 -3.59 16.40
CA PHE A 6 -37.15 -3.62 15.31
C PHE A 6 -37.79 -3.25 13.97
N GLU A 7 -39.04 -3.63 13.74
CA GLU A 7 -39.78 -3.18 12.54
C GLU A 7 -39.97 -1.66 12.53
N SER A 8 -40.32 -1.08 13.69
CA SER A 8 -40.41 0.37 13.83
C SER A 8 -39.05 1.06 13.54
N ILE A 9 -37.95 0.46 14.02
CA ILE A 9 -36.57 0.98 13.76
C ILE A 9 -36.25 0.89 12.27
N ILE A 10 -36.58 -0.22 11.60
CA ILE A 10 -36.41 -0.36 10.15
C ILE A 10 -37.12 0.76 9.39
N HIS A 11 -38.36 1.05 9.73
CA HIS A 11 -39.11 2.14 9.09
C HIS A 11 -38.51 3.51 9.38
N LYS A 12 -37.99 3.75 10.61
CA LYS A 12 -37.27 5.00 10.93
C LYS A 12 -36.00 5.16 10.08
N ILE A 13 -35.23 4.07 9.95
CA ILE A 13 -34.01 4.05 9.12
C ILE A 13 -34.37 4.30 7.66
N ALA A 14 -35.33 3.57 7.12
CA ALA A 14 -35.76 3.70 5.73
C ALA A 14 -36.21 5.12 5.40
N LYS A 15 -36.98 5.75 6.30
CA LYS A 15 -37.40 7.15 6.14
C LYS A 15 -36.20 8.11 6.16
N ALA A 16 -35.27 7.93 7.09
CA ALA A 16 -34.12 8.81 7.25
C ALA A 16 -33.09 8.64 6.11
N ALA A 17 -32.95 7.43 5.58
CA ALA A 17 -32.08 7.10 4.46
C ALA A 17 -32.74 7.36 3.08
N GLU A 18 -34.00 7.81 3.07
CA GLU A 18 -34.79 8.08 1.86
C GLU A 18 -34.95 6.84 0.95
N VAL A 19 -35.05 5.65 1.56
CA VAL A 19 -35.21 4.38 0.86
C VAL A 19 -36.58 3.78 1.08
N LYS A 20 -37.10 3.01 0.11
CA LYS A 20 -38.42 2.40 0.16
C LYS A 20 -38.34 0.96 0.68
N VAL A 21 -39.09 0.64 1.73
CA VAL A 21 -39.28 -0.75 2.19
C VAL A 21 -40.25 -1.46 1.25
N LEU A 22 -39.82 -2.58 0.69
CA LEU A 22 -40.63 -3.43 -0.19
C LEU A 22 -41.27 -4.58 0.56
N GLU A 23 -40.53 -5.26 1.44
CA GLU A 23 -40.96 -6.42 2.17
C GLU A 23 -40.19 -6.53 3.50
N ILE A 24 -40.86 -7.09 4.53
CA ILE A 24 -40.22 -7.42 5.81
C ILE A 24 -40.52 -8.87 6.13
N SER A 25 -39.44 -9.65 6.29
CA SER A 25 -39.50 -11.06 6.69
C SER A 25 -38.97 -11.22 8.13
N LYS A 26 -39.59 -12.11 8.90
CA LYS A 26 -39.24 -12.34 10.32
C LYS A 26 -39.16 -13.82 10.60
N TYR A 27 -38.18 -14.23 11.39
CA TYR A 27 -38.06 -15.60 11.89
C TYR A 27 -37.67 -15.60 13.38
N LYS A 28 -38.44 -16.30 14.18
CA LYS A 28 -38.18 -16.47 15.63
C LYS A 28 -37.50 -17.80 15.89
N PHE A 29 -36.43 -17.78 16.65
CA PHE A 29 -35.70 -18.99 17.04
C PHE A 29 -36.14 -19.52 18.38
N GLU A 30 -36.11 -20.83 18.56
CA GLU A 30 -36.29 -21.49 19.85
C GLU A 30 -34.92 -21.84 20.46
N PRO A 31 -34.68 -21.64 21.75
CA PRO A 31 -35.63 -21.12 22.76
C PRO A 31 -35.75 -19.59 22.75
N GLN A 32 -34.86 -18.84 22.04
CA GLN A 32 -34.88 -17.38 22.02
C GLN A 32 -34.11 -16.80 20.84
N GLY A 33 -34.32 -15.50 20.61
CA GLY A 33 -33.72 -14.78 19.51
C GLY A 33 -34.62 -14.73 18.29
N PHE A 34 -34.34 -13.78 17.40
CA PHE A 34 -35.01 -13.69 16.10
C PHE A 34 -34.11 -12.96 15.07
N THR A 35 -34.49 -13.17 13.84
CA THR A 35 -33.96 -12.42 12.69
C THR A 35 -35.09 -11.64 12.05
N ILE A 36 -34.82 -10.41 11.67
CA ILE A 36 -35.69 -9.59 10.82
C ILE A 36 -34.88 -9.06 9.66
N LEU A 37 -35.42 -9.21 8.46
CA LEU A 37 -34.83 -8.74 7.19
C LEU A 37 -35.85 -7.88 6.47
N ALA A 38 -35.47 -6.68 6.12
CA ALA A 38 -36.22 -5.81 5.25
C ALA A 38 -35.56 -5.72 3.87
N LEU A 39 -36.30 -6.08 2.84
CA LEU A 39 -35.95 -5.82 1.46
C LEU A 39 -36.29 -4.36 1.16
N LEU A 40 -35.33 -3.63 0.63
CA LEU A 40 -35.48 -2.24 0.21
C LEU A 40 -35.41 -2.18 -1.32
N ALA A 41 -35.94 -1.11 -1.91
CA ALA A 41 -35.82 -0.88 -3.37
C ALA A 41 -34.36 -0.75 -3.80
N GLU A 42 -33.51 -0.23 -2.91
CA GLU A 42 -32.10 0.04 -3.15
C GLU A 42 -31.18 -0.91 -2.39
N SER A 43 -31.69 -1.95 -1.65
CA SER A 43 -30.88 -2.91 -0.94
C SER A 43 -31.58 -3.67 0.21
N HIS A 44 -31.03 -3.68 1.46
CA HIS A 44 -31.62 -4.38 2.60
C HIS A 44 -31.19 -3.80 3.95
N ILE A 45 -32.00 -4.13 4.98
CA ILE A 45 -31.67 -3.96 6.40
C ILE A 45 -31.86 -5.31 7.08
N SER A 46 -30.93 -5.72 7.93
CA SER A 46 -31.13 -6.91 8.78
C SER A 46 -30.76 -6.66 10.23
N PHE A 47 -31.47 -7.34 11.13
CA PHE A 47 -31.13 -7.50 12.52
C PHE A 47 -31.14 -8.98 12.89
N HIS A 48 -30.11 -9.41 13.62
CA HIS A 48 -30.05 -10.71 14.26
C HIS A 48 -29.84 -10.49 15.76
N THR A 49 -30.65 -11.10 16.58
CA THR A 49 -30.54 -10.96 18.03
C THR A 49 -30.04 -12.24 18.68
N PHE A 50 -29.12 -12.08 19.62
CA PHE A 50 -28.51 -13.15 20.40
C PHE A 50 -28.70 -12.81 21.88
N PRO A 51 -29.92 -13.05 22.44
CA PRO A 51 -30.27 -12.66 23.84
C PRO A 51 -29.32 -13.26 24.86
N GLU A 52 -28.89 -14.51 24.66
CA GLU A 52 -27.96 -15.23 25.53
C GLU A 52 -26.58 -14.58 25.65
N LYS A 53 -26.19 -13.77 24.64
CA LYS A 53 -24.93 -13.03 24.60
C LYS A 53 -25.13 -11.54 24.85
N GLY A 54 -26.38 -11.07 24.88
CA GLY A 54 -26.70 -9.65 24.94
C GLY A 54 -26.24 -8.90 23.71
N ILE A 55 -26.23 -9.54 22.52
CA ILE A 55 -25.73 -9.00 21.27
C ILE A 55 -26.86 -8.79 20.27
N ILE A 56 -26.80 -7.69 19.55
CA ILE A 56 -27.57 -7.42 18.33
C ILE A 56 -26.56 -7.22 17.21
N SER A 57 -26.67 -8.01 16.13
CA SER A 57 -25.99 -7.77 14.88
C SER A 57 -26.92 -6.97 13.97
N PHE A 58 -26.41 -5.91 13.39
CA PHE A 58 -27.12 -5.02 12.49
C PHE A 58 -26.34 -4.84 11.22
N ASP A 59 -26.99 -5.02 10.08
CA ASP A 59 -26.43 -4.74 8.77
C ASP A 59 -27.40 -3.82 8.00
N PHE A 60 -26.85 -2.80 7.37
CA PHE A 60 -27.53 -1.91 6.47
C PHE A 60 -26.68 -1.71 5.22
N PHE A 61 -27.16 -2.21 4.11
CA PHE A 61 -26.59 -1.98 2.81
C PHE A 61 -27.53 -1.07 2.00
N THR A 62 -26.98 -0.07 1.33
CA THR A 62 -27.73 0.82 0.44
C THR A 62 -26.88 1.30 -0.72
N CYS A 63 -27.51 1.38 -1.92
CA CYS A 63 -26.97 2.09 -3.08
C CYS A 63 -27.55 3.52 -3.18
N GLY A 64 -28.30 3.95 -2.16
CA GLY A 64 -28.90 5.30 -2.10
C GLY A 64 -27.88 6.40 -1.86
N LYS A 65 -28.33 7.64 -2.01
CA LYS A 65 -27.44 8.83 -1.89
C LYS A 65 -27.13 9.22 -0.44
N VAL A 66 -27.90 8.74 0.52
CA VAL A 66 -27.73 9.09 1.94
C VAL A 66 -26.71 8.16 2.60
N SER A 67 -25.80 8.73 3.39
CA SER A 67 -24.77 7.95 4.09
C SER A 67 -25.38 6.87 4.99
N PRO A 68 -24.87 5.63 4.94
CA PRO A 68 -25.31 4.53 5.84
C PRO A 68 -25.12 4.83 7.33
N SER A 69 -24.28 5.79 7.70
CA SER A 69 -24.04 6.17 9.09
C SER A 69 -25.31 6.64 9.81
N ILE A 70 -26.30 7.19 9.10
CA ILE A 70 -27.57 7.63 9.67
C ILE A 70 -28.34 6.47 10.34
N ALA A 71 -28.25 5.28 9.75
CA ALA A 71 -28.88 4.08 10.31
C ALA A 71 -28.26 3.68 11.65
N LEU A 72 -26.93 3.73 11.75
CA LEU A 72 -26.22 3.45 13.00
C LEU A 72 -26.58 4.46 14.10
N ASP A 73 -26.75 5.73 13.76
CA ASP A 73 -27.11 6.76 14.75
C ASP A 73 -28.53 6.59 15.27
N ILE A 74 -29.46 6.09 14.45
CA ILE A 74 -30.80 5.70 14.88
C ILE A 74 -30.72 4.49 15.82
N VAL A 75 -30.01 3.43 15.44
CA VAL A 75 -29.85 2.21 16.26
C VAL A 75 -29.22 2.52 17.62
N LYS A 76 -28.21 3.41 17.67
CA LYS A 76 -27.60 3.87 18.93
C LYS A 76 -28.58 4.53 19.88
N LYS A 77 -29.52 5.30 19.36
CA LYS A 77 -30.54 5.99 20.17
C LYS A 77 -31.61 5.04 20.71
N GLU A 78 -31.92 3.98 19.97
CA GLU A 78 -32.99 3.04 20.34
C GLU A 78 -32.55 1.97 21.36
N PHE A 79 -31.24 1.65 21.40
CA PHE A 79 -30.73 0.61 22.28
C PHE A 79 -29.68 1.14 23.27
N LYS A 80 -29.86 0.82 24.57
CA LYS A 80 -28.77 0.98 25.55
C LYS A 80 -27.67 -0.01 25.23
N HIS A 81 -26.44 0.47 25.08
CA HIS A 81 -25.31 -0.37 24.67
C HIS A 81 -24.07 -0.08 25.53
N LYS A 82 -23.26 -1.12 25.80
CA LYS A 82 -21.96 -0.99 26.47
C LYS A 82 -20.81 -0.80 25.46
N ARG A 83 -20.94 -1.40 24.29
CA ARG A 83 -19.93 -1.39 23.25
C ARG A 83 -20.59 -1.49 21.87
N ILE A 84 -20.02 -0.79 20.90
CA ILE A 84 -20.38 -0.91 19.48
C ILE A 84 -19.09 -1.25 18.73
N VAL A 85 -19.19 -2.23 17.84
CA VAL A 85 -18.16 -2.52 16.83
C VAL A 85 -18.78 -2.20 15.48
N LYS A 86 -18.22 -1.24 14.77
CA LYS A 86 -18.63 -0.85 13.42
C LYS A 86 -17.61 -1.35 12.42
N LYS A 87 -18.09 -1.94 11.33
CA LYS A 87 -17.33 -2.14 10.10
C LYS A 87 -18.12 -1.50 8.96
N GLU A 88 -17.43 -0.84 8.06
CA GLU A 88 -18.03 -0.21 6.89
C GLU A 88 -17.28 -0.68 5.67
N PHE A 89 -18.03 -1.12 4.65
CA PHE A 89 -17.47 -1.61 3.40
C PHE A 89 -18.12 -0.83 2.27
N ASN A 90 -17.31 -0.20 1.45
CA ASN A 90 -17.79 0.34 0.18
C ASN A 90 -17.98 -0.83 -0.79
N ARG A 91 -19.20 -0.99 -1.33
CA ARG A 91 -19.55 -2.02 -2.32
C ARG A 91 -19.81 -1.40 -3.69
N ASP A 92 -19.33 -0.17 -3.92
CA ASP A 92 -19.38 0.39 -5.27
C ASP A 92 -18.45 -0.41 -6.20
N SER A 93 -18.51 -0.13 -7.49
CA SER A 93 -17.76 -0.86 -8.52
C SER A 93 -16.25 -0.67 -8.47
N ARG A 94 -15.73 0.07 -7.46
CA ARG A 94 -14.30 0.27 -7.32
C ARG A 94 -13.66 -0.99 -6.73
N SER A 95 -12.66 -1.49 -7.41
CA SER A 95 -11.88 -2.65 -6.95
C SER A 95 -11.09 -2.27 -5.69
N LEU A 96 -11.06 -3.17 -4.70
CA LEU A 96 -10.19 -3.06 -3.55
C LEU A 96 -8.99 -3.96 -3.74
N TYR A 97 -7.81 -3.40 -3.67
CA TYR A 97 -6.57 -4.15 -3.57
C TYR A 97 -6.25 -4.38 -2.08
N HIS A 98 -6.01 -5.62 -1.71
CA HIS A 98 -5.71 -6.01 -0.34
C HIS A 98 -4.22 -6.34 -0.20
N ASP A 99 -3.49 -5.45 0.43
CA ASP A 99 -2.13 -5.71 0.86
C ASP A 99 -2.17 -6.47 2.20
N ILE A 100 -1.86 -7.76 2.14
CA ILE A 100 -1.86 -8.66 3.30
C ILE A 100 -0.43 -8.98 3.78
N TYR A 101 0.59 -8.45 3.09
CA TYR A 101 1.98 -8.82 3.30
C TYR A 101 2.76 -7.82 4.15
N SER A 102 2.33 -6.55 4.17
CA SER A 102 3.14 -5.47 4.75
C SER A 102 3.35 -5.55 6.27
N SER A 103 2.53 -6.28 7.03
CA SER A 103 2.81 -6.55 8.46
C SER A 103 1.92 -7.67 9.00
N PRO A 104 2.43 -8.62 9.80
CA PRO A 104 1.61 -9.65 10.45
C PRO A 104 0.48 -9.05 11.29
N GLY A 105 -0.74 -9.48 11.03
CA GLY A 105 -1.93 -9.01 11.76
C GLY A 105 -2.48 -7.65 11.34
N LEU A 106 -1.88 -6.98 10.36
CA LEU A 106 -2.39 -5.76 9.73
C LEU A 106 -2.85 -6.07 8.30
N GLN A 107 -4.05 -5.68 7.97
CA GLN A 107 -4.55 -5.70 6.59
C GLN A 107 -4.74 -4.26 6.14
N LYS A 108 -4.07 -3.87 5.06
CA LYS A 108 -4.30 -2.61 4.35
C LYS A 108 -5.17 -2.88 3.12
N SER A 109 -5.98 -1.91 2.74
CA SER A 109 -6.79 -1.99 1.52
C SER A 109 -6.75 -0.65 0.81
N TYR A 110 -6.51 -0.70 -0.48
CA TYR A 110 -6.45 0.47 -1.36
C TYR A 110 -7.64 0.46 -2.30
N VAL A 111 -8.24 1.62 -2.53
CA VAL A 111 -9.25 1.80 -3.58
C VAL A 111 -8.54 1.97 -4.90
N VAL A 112 -8.76 1.04 -5.81
CA VAL A 112 -8.17 1.03 -7.15
C VAL A 112 -9.15 1.67 -8.13
N ASN A 113 -8.71 2.74 -8.78
CA ASN A 113 -9.46 3.39 -9.85
C ASN A 113 -9.22 2.68 -11.19
N GLU A 114 -7.96 2.26 -11.45
CA GLU A 114 -7.59 1.61 -12.69
C GLU A 114 -6.39 0.67 -12.48
N VAL A 115 -6.36 -0.45 -13.19
CA VAL A 115 -5.20 -1.33 -13.33
C VAL A 115 -4.52 -0.97 -14.65
N LEU A 116 -3.32 -0.39 -14.58
CA LEU A 116 -2.59 0.08 -15.75
C LEU A 116 -1.67 -1.00 -16.32
N GLU A 117 -1.06 -1.81 -15.45
CA GLU A 117 -0.25 -2.97 -15.82
C GLU A 117 -0.41 -4.07 -14.75
N ASP A 118 -0.36 -5.32 -15.20
CA ASP A 118 -0.40 -6.52 -14.36
C ASP A 118 0.29 -7.65 -15.13
N PHE A 119 1.51 -8.01 -14.73
CA PHE A 119 2.29 -9.05 -15.43
C PHE A 119 3.36 -9.67 -14.53
N LYS A 120 3.87 -10.81 -14.96
CA LYS A 120 5.03 -11.44 -14.35
C LYS A 120 6.28 -11.15 -15.19
N SER A 121 7.29 -10.54 -14.57
CA SER A 121 8.54 -10.21 -15.24
C SER A 121 9.40 -11.44 -15.54
N LYS A 122 10.42 -11.26 -16.38
CA LYS A 122 11.35 -12.34 -16.75
C LYS A 122 12.20 -12.83 -15.58
N VAL A 123 12.44 -11.97 -14.57
CA VAL A 123 13.15 -12.38 -13.34
C VAL A 123 12.21 -13.05 -12.34
N GLY A 124 10.90 -13.06 -12.61
CA GLY A 124 9.91 -13.81 -11.85
C GLY A 124 9.09 -12.99 -10.87
N GLN A 125 9.28 -11.68 -10.77
CA GLN A 125 8.49 -10.78 -9.92
C GLN A 125 7.10 -10.55 -10.54
N HIS A 126 6.06 -10.46 -9.71
CA HIS A 126 4.73 -10.02 -10.12
C HIS A 126 4.66 -8.50 -10.00
N ILE A 127 4.52 -7.83 -11.13
CA ILE A 127 4.55 -6.36 -11.22
C ILE A 127 3.16 -5.85 -11.56
N GLU A 128 2.67 -4.91 -10.75
CA GLU A 128 1.41 -4.23 -11.00
C GLU A 128 1.61 -2.72 -10.92
N ILE A 129 1.02 -1.99 -11.87
CA ILE A 129 0.86 -0.54 -11.78
C ILE A 129 -0.63 -0.24 -11.62
N LEU A 130 -0.99 0.28 -10.47
CA LEU A 130 -2.36 0.59 -10.10
C LEU A 130 -2.53 2.09 -9.93
N GLU A 131 -3.64 2.66 -10.44
CA GLU A 131 -4.05 4.00 -10.06
C GLU A 131 -4.93 3.95 -8.83
N LEU A 132 -4.40 4.41 -7.70
CA LEU A 132 -5.05 4.43 -6.41
C LEU A 132 -5.72 5.77 -6.15
N GLU A 133 -6.89 5.77 -5.48
CA GLU A 133 -7.65 6.99 -5.20
C GLU A 133 -6.85 8.03 -4.39
N GLN A 134 -6.07 7.58 -3.40
CA GLN A 134 -5.35 8.49 -2.48
C GLN A 134 -3.88 8.68 -2.86
N PHE A 135 -3.25 7.65 -3.42
CA PHE A 135 -1.80 7.61 -3.64
C PHE A 135 -1.39 7.92 -5.09
N GLY A 136 -2.38 8.00 -6.02
CA GLY A 136 -2.11 8.15 -7.44
C GLY A 136 -1.57 6.85 -8.05
N LYS A 137 -0.79 6.97 -9.11
CA LYS A 137 -0.18 5.79 -9.75
C LYS A 137 0.88 5.20 -8.84
N SER A 138 0.79 3.90 -8.60
CA SER A 138 1.59 3.18 -7.62
C SER A 138 2.12 1.89 -8.20
N LEU A 139 3.38 1.58 -7.90
CA LEU A 139 4.03 0.31 -8.22
C LEU A 139 3.81 -0.68 -7.07
N PHE A 140 3.39 -1.88 -7.43
CA PHE A 140 3.38 -3.04 -6.54
C PHE A 140 4.32 -4.10 -7.10
N ILE A 141 5.10 -4.73 -6.24
CA ILE A 141 5.93 -5.89 -6.57
C ILE A 141 5.56 -7.00 -5.59
N ASP A 142 5.19 -8.16 -6.12
CA ASP A 142 4.79 -9.34 -5.35
C ASP A 142 3.70 -9.04 -4.29
N GLY A 143 2.79 -8.11 -4.62
CA GLY A 143 1.65 -7.73 -3.77
C GLY A 143 1.94 -6.64 -2.74
N GLU A 144 3.17 -6.14 -2.62
CA GLU A 144 3.55 -5.04 -1.73
C GLU A 144 3.72 -3.72 -2.50
N ILE A 145 3.15 -2.63 -1.96
CA ILE A 145 3.37 -1.30 -2.54
C ILE A 145 4.82 -0.87 -2.33
N GLN A 146 5.48 -0.48 -3.41
CA GLN A 146 6.87 -0.05 -3.40
C GLN A 146 6.97 1.48 -3.42
N VAL A 147 6.21 2.12 -4.31
CA VAL A 147 6.25 3.56 -4.50
C VAL A 147 4.91 4.07 -5.03
N ALA A 148 4.57 5.32 -4.72
CA ALA A 148 3.40 6.00 -5.24
C ALA A 148 3.71 7.45 -5.62
N THR A 149 3.08 7.95 -6.69
CA THR A 149 3.38 9.27 -7.25
C THR A 149 3.09 10.45 -6.30
N ASN A 150 2.21 10.26 -5.32
CA ASN A 150 1.80 11.36 -4.45
C ASN A 150 2.69 11.56 -3.23
N ASP A 151 3.53 10.59 -2.86
CA ASP A 151 4.34 10.66 -1.63
C ASP A 151 5.83 10.29 -1.80
N GLU A 152 6.23 9.76 -2.98
CA GLU A 152 7.58 9.24 -3.22
C GLU A 152 8.70 10.26 -2.98
N ILE A 153 8.43 11.55 -3.27
CA ILE A 153 9.43 12.61 -3.13
C ILE A 153 9.96 12.70 -1.69
N LEU A 154 9.10 12.41 -0.71
CA LEU A 154 9.49 12.42 0.69
C LEU A 154 10.50 11.31 0.99
N TYR A 155 10.28 10.12 0.44
CA TYR A 155 11.18 8.98 0.58
C TYR A 155 12.50 9.26 -0.14
N SER A 156 12.48 9.46 -1.46
CA SER A 156 13.67 9.59 -2.28
C SER A 156 14.58 10.74 -1.84
N SER A 157 13.98 11.91 -1.51
CA SER A 157 14.75 13.05 -1.04
C SER A 157 15.35 12.82 0.35
N THR A 158 14.61 12.17 1.26
CA THR A 158 15.12 11.85 2.60
C THR A 158 16.26 10.86 2.52
N PHE A 159 16.13 9.84 1.67
CA PHE A 159 17.10 8.78 1.48
C PHE A 159 18.45 9.34 1.00
N VAL A 160 18.43 10.18 -0.05
CA VAL A 160 19.66 10.83 -0.56
C VAL A 160 20.21 11.87 0.42
N ASN A 161 19.35 12.71 1.01
CA ASN A 161 19.79 13.73 1.95
C ASN A 161 20.38 13.15 3.24
N SER A 162 20.00 11.94 3.67
CA SER A 162 20.58 11.30 4.84
C SER A 162 22.08 11.01 4.66
N ALA A 163 22.48 10.55 3.47
CA ALA A 163 23.90 10.37 3.13
C ALA A 163 24.64 11.70 3.07
N LEU A 164 24.06 12.74 2.47
CA LEU A 164 24.68 14.05 2.30
C LEU A 164 24.83 14.82 3.61
N LYS A 165 24.05 14.48 4.66
CA LYS A 165 24.25 15.03 6.00
C LYS A 165 25.54 14.54 6.66
N LEU A 166 25.97 13.31 6.36
CA LEU A 166 27.18 12.70 6.92
C LEU A 166 28.43 13.10 6.15
N ASN A 167 28.34 13.15 4.84
CA ASN A 167 29.41 13.61 3.96
C ASN A 167 28.78 14.30 2.73
N LYS A 168 29.26 15.49 2.35
CA LYS A 168 28.71 16.32 1.27
C LYS A 168 29.28 16.03 -0.12
N ASP A 169 30.24 15.11 -0.23
CA ASP A 169 30.85 14.75 -1.53
C ASP A 169 29.80 14.11 -2.44
N MET A 170 29.72 14.57 -3.68
CA MET A 170 28.73 14.19 -4.69
C MET A 170 29.39 13.79 -6.02
N GLY A 171 30.61 13.24 -5.98
CA GLY A 171 31.30 12.83 -7.20
C GLY A 171 30.63 11.62 -7.85
N THR A 172 30.87 10.43 -7.32
CA THR A 172 30.35 9.17 -7.88
C THR A 172 29.42 8.46 -6.92
N ALA A 173 28.31 7.94 -7.42
CA ALA A 173 27.38 7.12 -6.64
C ALA A 173 27.13 5.76 -7.26
N ALA A 174 26.84 4.76 -6.43
CA ALA A 174 26.20 3.52 -6.83
C ALA A 174 24.77 3.48 -6.26
N ILE A 175 23.81 3.05 -7.08
CA ILE A 175 22.46 2.74 -6.66
C ILE A 175 22.25 1.25 -6.89
N ILE A 176 21.81 0.52 -5.87
CA ILE A 176 21.53 -0.91 -5.90
C ILE A 176 20.03 -1.10 -5.70
N GLY A 177 19.31 -1.52 -6.75
CA GLY A 177 17.86 -1.52 -6.80
C GLY A 177 17.29 -0.15 -7.16
N GLY A 178 16.13 0.21 -6.59
CA GLY A 178 15.48 1.49 -6.85
C GLY A 178 14.93 1.62 -8.28
N GLY A 179 14.32 0.55 -8.80
CA GLY A 179 13.83 0.45 -10.17
C GLY A 179 12.80 1.52 -10.59
N ASP A 180 12.19 2.22 -9.61
CA ASP A 180 11.31 3.37 -9.88
C ASP A 180 12.06 4.62 -10.35
N GLY A 181 13.38 4.71 -10.11
CA GLY A 181 14.24 5.81 -10.51
C GLY A 181 14.20 7.05 -9.63
N GLY A 182 13.47 7.04 -8.51
CA GLY A 182 13.34 8.20 -7.62
C GLY A 182 14.67 8.60 -6.97
N VAL A 183 15.44 7.63 -6.48
CA VAL A 183 16.78 7.86 -5.92
C VAL A 183 17.74 8.38 -7.00
N ALA A 184 17.68 7.82 -8.21
CA ALA A 184 18.51 8.29 -9.33
C ALA A 184 18.21 9.75 -9.72
N ARG A 185 16.93 10.11 -9.77
CA ARG A 185 16.48 11.49 -10.00
C ARG A 185 17.01 12.42 -8.91
N GLU A 186 16.87 12.04 -7.64
CA GLU A 186 17.34 12.88 -6.51
C GLU A 186 18.87 13.06 -6.55
N CYS A 187 19.64 12.00 -6.83
CA CYS A 187 21.09 12.11 -6.98
C CYS A 187 21.47 13.11 -8.07
N MET A 188 20.80 13.06 -9.24
CA MET A 188 21.03 14.04 -10.30
C MET A 188 20.65 15.46 -9.88
N ALA A 189 19.51 15.64 -9.22
CA ALA A 189 19.06 16.94 -8.73
C ALA A 189 20.03 17.55 -7.71
N LYS A 190 20.76 16.72 -6.94
CA LYS A 190 21.81 17.16 -6.02
C LYS A 190 23.13 17.48 -6.70
N GLY A 191 23.35 17.02 -7.93
CA GLY A 191 24.55 17.30 -8.71
C GLY A 191 25.64 16.24 -8.61
N PHE A 192 25.28 14.97 -8.41
CA PHE A 192 26.25 13.88 -8.57
C PHE A 192 26.81 13.85 -10.00
N ASP A 193 28.13 13.73 -10.14
CA ASP A 193 28.82 13.75 -11.43
C ASP A 193 28.53 12.50 -12.24
N PHE A 194 28.52 11.34 -11.58
CA PHE A 194 28.33 10.05 -12.23
C PHE A 194 27.62 9.04 -11.31
N ILE A 195 26.71 8.26 -11.88
CA ILE A 195 25.90 7.28 -11.16
C ILE A 195 25.93 5.94 -11.91
N ASP A 196 26.43 4.89 -11.25
CA ASP A 196 26.22 3.52 -11.68
C ASP A 196 24.95 2.98 -11.01
N TRP A 197 23.93 2.67 -11.81
CA TRP A 197 22.63 2.18 -11.31
C TRP A 197 22.50 0.70 -11.65
N TYR A 198 22.54 -0.14 -10.61
CA TYR A 198 22.44 -1.59 -10.70
C TYR A 198 21.01 -2.03 -10.44
N GLU A 199 20.35 -2.62 -11.43
CA GLU A 199 18.98 -3.10 -11.29
C GLU A 199 18.83 -4.50 -11.90
N ILE A 200 18.17 -5.40 -11.16
CA ILE A 200 17.99 -6.77 -11.61
C ILE A 200 16.90 -6.90 -12.65
N ASP A 201 15.85 -6.08 -12.52
CA ASP A 201 14.65 -6.16 -13.35
C ASP A 201 14.46 -4.90 -14.22
N HIS A 202 14.98 -4.93 -15.45
CA HIS A 202 14.79 -3.81 -16.38
C HIS A 202 13.31 -3.58 -16.72
N GLU A 203 12.43 -4.59 -16.62
CA GLU A 203 10.99 -4.45 -16.90
C GLU A 203 10.29 -3.58 -15.85
N VAL A 204 10.77 -3.58 -14.59
CA VAL A 204 10.32 -2.61 -13.57
C VAL A 204 10.65 -1.19 -13.99
N VAL A 205 11.90 -0.95 -14.43
CA VAL A 205 12.34 0.38 -14.89
C VAL A 205 11.53 0.85 -16.10
N ASP A 206 11.30 -0.05 -17.07
CA ASP A 206 10.54 0.26 -18.28
C ASP A 206 9.09 0.65 -17.96
N VAL A 207 8.42 -0.11 -17.10
CA VAL A 207 7.03 0.16 -16.72
C VAL A 207 6.92 1.42 -15.85
N CYS A 208 7.89 1.68 -14.97
CA CYS A 208 7.97 2.91 -14.21
C CYS A 208 8.19 4.13 -15.10
N ASN A 209 9.08 4.06 -16.07
CA ASN A 209 9.26 5.12 -17.05
C ASN A 209 7.99 5.40 -17.86
N LYS A 210 7.23 4.36 -18.21
CA LYS A 210 5.98 4.46 -18.95
C LYS A 210 4.85 5.12 -18.15
N HIS A 211 4.66 4.71 -16.91
CA HIS A 211 3.48 5.09 -16.10
C HIS A 211 3.79 6.05 -14.96
N LEU A 212 4.99 5.97 -14.38
CA LEU A 212 5.46 6.73 -13.23
C LEU A 212 6.58 7.70 -13.59
N GLY A 213 6.61 8.19 -14.83
CA GLY A 213 7.68 9.04 -15.34
C GLY A 213 7.95 10.32 -14.55
N SER A 214 7.02 10.76 -13.69
CA SER A 214 7.24 11.86 -12.74
C SER A 214 8.22 11.47 -11.63
N ILE A 215 8.31 10.19 -11.26
CA ILE A 215 9.22 9.70 -10.22
C ILE A 215 10.66 9.67 -10.73
N GLY A 216 10.92 8.87 -11.75
CA GLY A 216 12.27 8.69 -12.29
C GLY A 216 12.81 9.86 -13.09
N GLY A 217 11.95 10.78 -13.56
CA GLY A 217 12.38 11.97 -14.31
C GLY A 217 13.20 11.64 -15.56
N LYS A 218 12.97 10.47 -16.17
CA LYS A 218 13.75 9.93 -17.30
C LYS A 218 15.24 9.77 -16.99
N SER A 219 15.54 9.29 -15.79
CA SER A 219 16.91 9.09 -15.30
C SER A 219 17.73 8.21 -16.23
N THR A 220 17.11 7.20 -16.86
CA THR A 220 17.77 6.29 -17.80
C THR A 220 18.26 6.95 -19.09
N GLU A 221 17.74 8.13 -19.45
CA GLU A 221 18.13 8.88 -20.65
C GLU A 221 19.32 9.83 -20.41
N LYS A 222 19.86 9.89 -19.18
CA LYS A 222 20.92 10.84 -18.82
C LYS A 222 22.31 10.24 -18.98
N ASN A 223 23.21 10.97 -19.63
CA ASN A 223 24.60 10.54 -19.84
C ASN A 223 25.41 10.35 -18.55
N SER A 224 24.98 10.96 -17.44
CA SER A 224 25.60 10.82 -16.12
C SER A 224 25.16 9.54 -15.39
N ILE A 225 24.18 8.79 -15.92
CA ILE A 225 23.70 7.53 -15.34
C ILE A 225 24.04 6.39 -16.28
N LYS A 226 24.69 5.37 -15.72
CA LYS A 226 24.94 4.10 -16.38
C LYS A 226 24.10 3.02 -15.72
N CYS A 227 23.09 2.51 -16.43
CA CYS A 227 22.32 1.36 -16.00
C CYS A 227 23.10 0.08 -16.20
N ILE A 228 23.15 -0.78 -15.19
CA ILE A 228 23.85 -2.08 -15.17
C ILE A 228 22.81 -3.12 -14.79
N TRP A 229 22.40 -3.91 -15.80
CA TRP A 229 21.32 -4.87 -15.65
C TRP A 229 21.83 -6.22 -15.09
N GLY A 230 21.14 -6.76 -14.09
CA GLY A 230 21.39 -8.04 -13.48
C GLY A 230 21.69 -7.96 -11.99
N ASP A 231 22.16 -9.07 -11.41
CA ASP A 231 22.49 -9.12 -9.99
C ASP A 231 23.59 -8.10 -9.64
N ALA A 232 23.23 -7.13 -8.83
CA ALA A 232 24.10 -6.07 -8.37
C ALA A 232 25.30 -6.63 -7.57
N PHE A 233 25.06 -7.61 -6.71
CA PHE A 233 26.10 -8.17 -5.85
C PHE A 233 27.08 -9.07 -6.60
N GLU A 234 26.70 -9.61 -7.73
CA GLU A 234 27.65 -10.23 -8.68
C GLU A 234 28.42 -9.16 -9.46
N SER A 235 27.73 -8.14 -9.93
CA SER A 235 28.33 -7.06 -10.75
C SER A 235 29.38 -6.27 -10.00
N ILE A 236 29.16 -5.93 -8.72
CA ILE A 236 30.11 -5.15 -7.91
C ILE A 236 31.40 -5.88 -7.59
N LYS A 237 31.47 -7.21 -7.74
CA LYS A 237 32.71 -7.98 -7.55
C LYS A 237 33.84 -7.55 -8.48
N SER A 238 33.47 -7.08 -9.69
CA SER A 238 34.41 -6.60 -10.72
C SER A 238 34.68 -5.10 -10.66
N VAL A 239 34.04 -4.38 -9.75
CA VAL A 239 34.27 -2.95 -9.55
C VAL A 239 35.55 -2.73 -8.79
N GLU A 240 36.31 -1.70 -9.17
CA GLU A 240 37.55 -1.29 -8.51
C GLU A 240 37.29 -0.82 -7.07
N ASP A 241 38.31 -0.96 -6.22
CA ASP A 241 38.24 -0.48 -4.84
C ASP A 241 38.16 1.05 -4.81
N ASP A 242 37.54 1.60 -3.76
CA ASP A 242 37.45 3.06 -3.50
C ASP A 242 36.84 3.87 -4.65
N LYS A 243 35.84 3.33 -5.35
CA LYS A 243 35.21 3.99 -6.52
C LYS A 243 34.17 5.02 -6.15
N TYR A 244 33.27 4.70 -5.20
CA TYR A 244 32.07 5.51 -4.95
C TYR A 244 32.16 6.39 -3.72
N ASP A 245 31.69 7.61 -3.82
CA ASP A 245 31.52 8.53 -2.68
C ASP A 245 30.26 8.15 -1.88
N LYS A 246 29.24 7.63 -2.55
CA LYS A 246 27.98 7.17 -1.94
C LYS A 246 27.52 5.85 -2.55
N ILE A 247 26.92 5.02 -1.70
CA ILE A 247 26.22 3.82 -2.11
C ILE A 247 24.81 3.87 -1.52
N PHE A 248 23.80 3.77 -2.36
CA PHE A 248 22.40 3.73 -2.00
C PHE A 248 21.88 2.31 -2.24
N VAL A 249 21.54 1.59 -1.17
CA VAL A 249 20.95 0.24 -1.25
C VAL A 249 19.46 0.37 -1.07
N ASP A 250 18.74 0.40 -2.20
CA ASP A 250 17.31 0.64 -2.31
C ASP A 250 16.62 -0.62 -2.82
N LEU A 251 16.61 -1.63 -1.98
CA LEU A 251 16.00 -2.93 -2.24
C LEU A 251 14.67 -3.05 -1.48
N ASN A 252 13.85 -4.04 -1.84
CA ASN A 252 12.65 -4.37 -1.09
C ASN A 252 13.00 -4.62 0.38
N ASP A 253 12.10 -4.27 1.28
CA ASP A 253 12.31 -4.38 2.72
C ASP A 253 11.92 -5.77 3.29
N ASP A 254 11.95 -6.81 2.43
CA ASP A 254 11.84 -8.20 2.85
C ASP A 254 13.14 -8.73 3.49
N GLN A 255 13.01 -9.76 4.30
CA GLN A 255 14.16 -10.31 5.06
C GLN A 255 15.25 -10.86 4.14
N LEU A 256 14.88 -11.39 2.95
CA LEU A 256 15.84 -11.92 1.99
C LEU A 256 16.75 -10.80 1.45
N CYS A 257 16.18 -9.66 1.07
CA CYS A 257 16.90 -8.50 0.55
C CYS A 257 17.81 -7.90 1.63
N ILE A 258 17.34 -7.81 2.89
CA ILE A 258 18.13 -7.34 4.04
C ILE A 258 19.33 -8.27 4.29
N ASP A 259 19.10 -9.59 4.31
CA ASP A 259 20.15 -10.58 4.51
C ASP A 259 21.18 -10.58 3.36
N LEU A 260 20.71 -10.37 2.13
CA LEU A 260 21.57 -10.27 0.95
C LEU A 260 22.49 -9.06 1.03
N ALA A 261 21.96 -7.90 1.38
CA ALA A 261 22.73 -6.67 1.59
C ALA A 261 23.74 -6.84 2.72
N ALA A 262 23.34 -7.43 3.85
CA ALA A 262 24.22 -7.69 4.99
C ALA A 262 25.36 -8.66 4.63
N LYS A 263 25.05 -9.74 3.90
CA LYS A 263 26.05 -10.73 3.44
C LYS A 263 27.09 -10.12 2.51
N ASN A 264 26.73 -9.11 1.73
CA ASN A 264 27.61 -8.46 0.75
C ASN A 264 28.23 -7.14 1.28
N MET A 265 28.09 -6.84 2.56
CA MET A 265 28.56 -5.58 3.15
C MET A 265 30.06 -5.34 2.93
N ASP A 266 30.91 -6.38 3.05
CA ASP A 266 32.35 -6.27 2.81
C ASP A 266 32.64 -5.82 1.36
N SER A 267 31.88 -6.32 0.39
CA SER A 267 32.02 -5.92 -1.02
C SER A 267 31.58 -4.48 -1.23
N LEU A 268 30.52 -4.03 -0.55
CA LEU A 268 30.06 -2.63 -0.59
C LEU A 268 31.09 -1.69 0.04
N ILE A 269 31.68 -2.07 1.18
CA ILE A 269 32.72 -1.29 1.85
C ILE A 269 33.98 -1.21 0.98
N ARG A 270 34.38 -2.28 0.29
CA ARG A 270 35.55 -2.32 -0.58
C ARG A 270 35.47 -1.28 -1.72
N ILE A 271 34.30 -1.15 -2.35
CA ILE A 271 34.10 -0.21 -3.48
C ILE A 271 33.78 1.22 -3.02
N LEU A 272 33.58 1.44 -1.72
CA LEU A 272 33.32 2.74 -1.12
C LEU A 272 34.64 3.46 -0.84
N LYS A 273 34.74 4.73 -1.23
CA LYS A 273 35.90 5.57 -0.93
C LYS A 273 36.08 5.76 0.58
N PRO A 274 37.30 6.05 1.04
CA PRO A 274 37.50 6.52 2.41
C PRO A 274 36.60 7.73 2.73
N ASN A 275 35.87 7.68 3.84
CA ASN A 275 34.84 8.63 4.25
C ASN A 275 33.57 8.65 3.39
N GLY A 276 33.41 7.70 2.48
CA GLY A 276 32.16 7.50 1.75
C GLY A 276 31.03 7.06 2.68
N VAL A 277 29.78 7.09 2.19
CA VAL A 277 28.59 6.76 2.97
C VAL A 277 27.75 5.72 2.25
N ILE A 278 27.32 4.70 2.99
CA ILE A 278 26.29 3.76 2.56
C ILE A 278 24.96 4.15 3.25
N THR A 279 23.92 4.28 2.46
CA THR A 279 22.53 4.40 2.94
C THR A 279 21.76 3.19 2.45
N ALA A 280 21.05 2.50 3.35
CA ALA A 280 20.31 1.31 3.01
C ALA A 280 18.87 1.38 3.56
N GLN A 281 17.92 0.92 2.79
CA GLN A 281 16.59 0.60 3.28
C GLN A 281 16.66 -0.73 4.04
N VAL A 282 16.13 -0.76 5.26
CA VAL A 282 16.19 -1.93 6.14
C VAL A 282 14.79 -2.30 6.69
N GLY A 283 13.74 -1.79 6.06
CA GLY A 283 12.37 -2.04 6.44
C GLY A 283 11.90 -1.32 7.70
N SER A 284 10.64 -1.54 8.06
CA SER A 284 10.03 -0.99 9.28
C SER A 284 10.49 -1.75 10.53
N GLN A 285 10.68 -1.02 11.64
CA GLN A 285 10.96 -1.65 12.95
C GLN A 285 9.82 -2.55 13.44
N ASP A 286 8.61 -2.34 12.93
CA ASP A 286 7.42 -3.12 13.29
C ASP A 286 7.38 -4.50 12.62
N LYS A 287 8.26 -4.76 11.64
CA LYS A 287 8.42 -6.07 10.97
C LYS A 287 9.36 -7.04 11.71
N LYS A 288 9.71 -6.77 12.97
CA LYS A 288 10.49 -7.74 13.77
C LYS A 288 9.65 -9.00 14.04
N PRO A 289 10.20 -10.19 13.78
CA PRO A 289 9.56 -11.45 14.08
C PRO A 289 9.31 -11.64 15.59
#